data_32044d6dbec3b4470532421730c76cff
#
_entry.id   32044d6dbec3b4470532421730c76cff
#
_cell.length_a   1.000
_cell.length_b   1.000
_cell.length_c   1.000
_cell.angle_alpha   90.00
_cell.angle_beta   90.00
_cell.angle_gamma   90.00
#
_symmetry.space_group_name_H-M   'P 1'
#
loop_
_entity.id
_entity.type
_entity.pdbx_description
1 polymer ?
#
loop_
_entity_poly.entity_id
_entity_poly.type
_entity_poly.pdbx_seq_one_letter_code
_entity_poly.pdbx_strand_id
1 'polypeptide(L)'
;AGTHGLFSEEGVDIDLNQEAELVRNHTGNVFSIIVPLKREDAERLEYNSADRWCNLARNKIQEVAQEYGIPFTHLKWFGAFHNESHHPHIHLMLYSTDGCHPGHINKQGVANLRRVFGTAIFREELRQVYDDQTKVRNKLNATAFDEIEELADKIRTGLAQNGDFVLKFIALAKRLQTVSGKKVYGYLPEAVRKQVRELVDVLEQDEDIARM
;
A
#
# COMPACT_ATOMS: atom_id res chain seq x y z
N ALA A 1 -25.25 -14.65 20.59
CA ALA A 1 -24.97 -15.01 19.21
C ALA A 1 -26.06 -15.95 18.75
N GLY A 2 -26.77 -15.61 17.68
CA GLY A 2 -27.78 -16.49 17.08
C GLY A 2 -27.18 -17.84 16.73
N THR A 3 -27.98 -18.91 16.83
CA THR A 3 -27.56 -20.28 16.57
C THR A 3 -27.06 -20.56 15.14
N HIS A 4 -27.25 -19.59 14.23
CA HIS A 4 -26.89 -19.69 12.81
C HIS A 4 -25.60 -18.89 12.42
N GLY A 5 -24.98 -18.17 13.37
CA GLY A 5 -23.73 -17.45 13.13
C GLY A 5 -23.81 -16.26 12.14
N LEU A 6 -25.02 -15.82 11.77
CA LEU A 6 -25.22 -14.65 10.91
C LEU A 6 -25.01 -13.36 11.69
N PHE A 7 -24.50 -12.36 10.99
CA PHE A 7 -24.36 -10.98 11.48
C PHE A 7 -24.66 -9.97 10.36
N SER A 8 -25.06 -8.78 10.73
CA SER A 8 -25.33 -7.66 9.81
C SER A 8 -24.96 -6.34 10.44
N GLU A 9 -25.37 -5.24 9.83
CA GLU A 9 -25.28 -3.89 10.40
C GLU A 9 -26.06 -3.81 11.74
N GLU A 10 -27.23 -4.41 11.80
CA GLU A 10 -28.14 -4.37 12.96
C GLU A 10 -27.67 -5.25 14.12
N GLY A 11 -26.73 -6.15 13.90
CA GLY A 11 -26.22 -7.02 14.95
C GLY A 11 -26.18 -8.50 14.56
N VAL A 12 -26.39 -9.36 15.56
CA VAL A 12 -26.40 -10.82 15.43
C VAL A 12 -27.80 -11.42 15.67
N ASP A 13 -28.76 -10.61 16.13
CA ASP A 13 -30.16 -11.01 16.33
C ASP A 13 -30.94 -10.82 15.01
N ILE A 14 -30.73 -11.77 14.10
CA ILE A 14 -31.33 -11.78 12.78
C ILE A 14 -32.39 -12.88 12.74
N ASP A 15 -33.63 -12.53 12.34
CA ASP A 15 -34.63 -13.52 12.02
C ASP A 15 -34.34 -14.15 10.64
N LEU A 16 -33.71 -15.32 10.68
CA LEU A 16 -33.28 -16.01 9.47
C LEU A 16 -34.43 -16.31 8.51
N ASN A 17 -35.64 -16.64 9.02
CA ASN A 17 -36.79 -16.98 8.19
C ASN A 17 -37.31 -15.73 7.48
N GLN A 18 -37.42 -14.62 8.19
CA GLN A 18 -37.83 -13.34 7.63
C GLN A 18 -36.86 -12.85 6.56
N GLU A 19 -35.55 -12.88 6.84
CA GLU A 19 -34.54 -12.41 5.90
C GLU A 19 -34.41 -13.34 4.67
N ALA A 20 -34.52 -14.65 4.87
CA ALA A 20 -34.55 -15.60 3.76
C ALA A 20 -35.76 -15.40 2.84
N GLU A 21 -36.90 -15.01 3.39
CA GLU A 21 -38.10 -14.68 2.60
C GLU A 21 -37.92 -13.36 1.84
N LEU A 22 -37.36 -12.35 2.47
CA LEU A 22 -37.01 -11.09 1.80
C LEU A 22 -36.08 -11.32 0.61
N VAL A 23 -35.00 -12.09 0.81
CA VAL A 23 -34.09 -12.43 -0.29
C VAL A 23 -34.76 -13.27 -1.37
N ARG A 24 -35.62 -14.22 -1.01
CA ARG A 24 -36.36 -15.06 -1.98
C ARG A 24 -37.28 -14.23 -2.86
N ASN A 25 -37.89 -13.20 -2.29
CA ASN A 25 -38.81 -12.30 -3.01
C ASN A 25 -38.10 -11.13 -3.69
N HIS A 26 -36.78 -11.00 -3.49
CA HIS A 26 -35.98 -9.94 -4.12
C HIS A 26 -35.83 -10.21 -5.62
N THR A 27 -36.16 -9.21 -6.44
CA THR A 27 -36.12 -9.31 -7.92
C THR A 27 -34.84 -8.74 -8.53
N GLY A 28 -34.02 -8.06 -7.73
CA GLY A 28 -32.74 -7.47 -8.16
C GLY A 28 -31.55 -8.45 -8.02
N ASN A 29 -30.36 -7.90 -8.25
CA ASN A 29 -29.13 -8.66 -8.11
C ASN A 29 -28.83 -8.94 -6.62
N VAL A 30 -28.44 -10.16 -6.31
CA VAL A 30 -27.88 -10.57 -5.03
C VAL A 30 -26.44 -10.99 -5.27
N PHE A 31 -25.51 -10.40 -4.53
CA PHE A 31 -24.08 -10.65 -4.67
C PHE A 31 -23.56 -11.46 -3.49
N SER A 32 -22.61 -12.34 -3.76
CA SER A 32 -21.91 -13.10 -2.73
C SER A 32 -20.40 -12.83 -2.85
N ILE A 33 -19.77 -12.52 -1.72
CA ILE A 33 -18.33 -12.32 -1.59
C ILE A 33 -17.83 -13.37 -0.58
N ILE A 34 -16.72 -14.01 -0.91
CA ILE A 34 -15.99 -14.86 0.04
C ILE A 34 -14.66 -14.19 0.34
N VAL A 35 -14.39 -13.96 1.63
CA VAL A 35 -13.11 -13.42 2.09
C VAL A 35 -12.39 -14.52 2.87
N PRO A 36 -11.50 -15.27 2.22
CA PRO A 36 -10.75 -16.35 2.87
C PRO A 36 -9.46 -15.82 3.48
N LEU A 37 -8.98 -16.53 4.52
CA LEU A 37 -7.67 -16.34 5.09
C LEU A 37 -7.03 -17.73 5.31
N LYS A 38 -5.73 -17.85 5.14
CA LYS A 38 -5.02 -19.08 5.49
C LYS A 38 -5.09 -19.30 7.00
N ARG A 39 -5.15 -20.55 7.43
CA ARG A 39 -5.24 -20.89 8.87
C ARG A 39 -4.10 -20.24 9.67
N GLU A 40 -2.88 -20.34 9.18
CA GLU A 40 -1.69 -19.77 9.82
C GLU A 40 -1.81 -18.24 10.03
N ASP A 41 -2.32 -17.54 9.01
CA ASP A 41 -2.55 -16.09 9.09
C ASP A 41 -3.72 -15.76 10.03
N ALA A 42 -4.78 -16.57 10.02
CA ALA A 42 -5.93 -16.38 10.89
C ALA A 42 -5.55 -16.55 12.38
N GLU A 43 -4.71 -17.52 12.69
CA GLU A 43 -4.19 -17.73 14.04
C GLU A 43 -3.29 -16.58 14.48
N ARG A 44 -2.34 -16.20 13.64
CA ARG A 44 -1.37 -15.13 13.89
C ARG A 44 -2.02 -13.76 14.04
N LEU A 45 -3.08 -13.47 13.26
CA LEU A 45 -3.78 -12.19 13.24
C LEU A 45 -5.07 -12.21 14.08
N GLU A 46 -5.31 -13.28 14.84
CA GLU A 46 -6.46 -13.44 15.73
C GLU A 46 -7.83 -13.44 15.01
N TYR A 47 -7.87 -13.92 13.77
CA TYR A 47 -9.11 -14.08 13.00
C TYR A 47 -9.79 -15.45 13.21
N ASN A 48 -9.70 -16.01 14.43
CA ASN A 48 -10.31 -17.30 14.80
C ASN A 48 -11.74 -17.18 15.36
N SER A 49 -12.23 -15.96 15.53
CA SER A 49 -13.54 -15.68 16.12
C SER A 49 -14.45 -14.94 15.17
N ALA A 50 -15.75 -15.21 15.26
CA ALA A 50 -16.78 -14.51 14.49
C ALA A 50 -16.77 -12.99 14.73
N ASP A 51 -16.47 -12.54 15.95
CA ASP A 51 -16.47 -11.12 16.32
C ASP A 51 -15.41 -10.33 15.52
N ARG A 52 -14.24 -10.92 15.33
CA ARG A 52 -13.16 -10.28 14.56
C ARG A 52 -13.57 -10.05 13.10
N TRP A 53 -14.19 -11.06 12.48
CA TRP A 53 -14.71 -10.98 11.13
C TRP A 53 -15.92 -10.05 11.00
N CYS A 54 -16.81 -10.06 11.99
CA CYS A 54 -17.95 -9.15 12.04
C CYS A 54 -17.48 -7.70 12.07
N ASN A 55 -16.51 -7.38 12.93
CA ASN A 55 -15.92 -6.05 13.01
C ASN A 55 -15.21 -5.65 11.71
N LEU A 56 -14.48 -6.57 11.08
CA LEU A 56 -13.86 -6.33 9.78
C LEU A 56 -14.92 -5.97 8.72
N ALA A 57 -15.98 -6.80 8.62
CA ALA A 57 -17.05 -6.59 7.64
C ALA A 57 -17.74 -5.25 7.85
N ARG A 58 -18.17 -4.94 9.08
CA ARG A 58 -18.80 -3.65 9.41
C ARG A 58 -17.92 -2.45 9.09
N ASN A 59 -16.63 -2.54 9.37
CA ASN A 59 -15.69 -1.47 9.08
C ASN A 59 -15.42 -1.29 7.57
N LYS A 60 -15.74 -2.28 6.74
CA LYS A 60 -15.43 -2.28 5.30
C LYS A 60 -16.64 -2.33 4.39
N ILE A 61 -17.82 -2.46 4.95
CA ILE A 61 -19.04 -2.62 4.14
C ILE A 61 -19.37 -1.36 3.32
N GLN A 62 -18.97 -0.20 3.78
CA GLN A 62 -19.18 1.04 3.03
C GLN A 62 -18.32 1.07 1.77
N GLU A 63 -17.05 0.66 1.85
CA GLU A 63 -16.17 0.51 0.69
C GLU A 63 -16.68 -0.59 -0.25
N VAL A 64 -17.23 -1.67 0.30
CA VAL A 64 -17.89 -2.72 -0.51
C VAL A 64 -19.07 -2.15 -1.27
N ALA A 65 -19.97 -1.42 -0.62
CA ALA A 65 -21.11 -0.78 -1.25
C ALA A 65 -20.69 0.14 -2.41
N GLN A 66 -19.62 0.90 -2.21
CA GLN A 66 -19.05 1.81 -3.19
C GLN A 66 -18.56 1.07 -4.45
N GLU A 67 -17.87 -0.06 -4.30
CA GLU A 67 -17.37 -0.86 -5.42
C GLU A 67 -18.51 -1.52 -6.22
N TYR A 68 -19.65 -1.78 -5.58
CA TYR A 68 -20.85 -2.27 -6.24
C TYR A 68 -21.73 -1.15 -6.80
N GLY A 69 -21.44 0.13 -6.50
CA GLY A 69 -22.28 1.27 -6.90
C GLY A 69 -23.65 1.27 -6.22
N ILE A 70 -23.74 0.69 -5.02
CA ILE A 70 -24.97 0.68 -4.22
C ILE A 70 -24.86 1.78 -3.16
N PRO A 71 -25.76 2.77 -3.12
CA PRO A 71 -25.79 3.73 -2.02
C PRO A 71 -25.94 3.03 -0.68
N PHE A 72 -25.13 3.40 0.31
CA PHE A 72 -25.09 2.71 1.60
C PHE A 72 -26.46 2.68 2.29
N THR A 73 -27.28 3.70 2.11
CA THR A 73 -28.65 3.78 2.62
C THR A 73 -29.61 2.74 2.02
N HIS A 74 -29.25 2.17 0.88
CA HIS A 74 -30.02 1.14 0.17
C HIS A 74 -29.34 -0.23 0.20
N LEU A 75 -28.20 -0.33 0.90
CA LEU A 75 -27.50 -1.59 1.03
C LEU A 75 -28.15 -2.45 2.12
N LYS A 76 -28.52 -3.67 1.79
CA LYS A 76 -28.79 -4.73 2.75
C LYS A 76 -27.69 -5.79 2.62
N TRP A 77 -27.17 -6.23 3.76
CA TRP A 77 -26.08 -7.20 3.75
C TRP A 77 -26.08 -8.10 4.98
N PHE A 78 -25.54 -9.28 4.81
CA PHE A 78 -25.36 -10.30 5.85
C PHE A 78 -23.99 -10.93 5.73
N GLY A 79 -23.42 -11.30 6.88
CA GLY A 79 -22.17 -12.04 6.94
C GLY A 79 -22.35 -13.33 7.72
N ALA A 80 -21.61 -14.37 7.33
CA ALA A 80 -21.51 -15.62 8.08
C ALA A 80 -20.05 -16.03 8.18
N PHE A 81 -19.57 -16.34 9.37
CA PHE A 81 -18.22 -16.84 9.60
C PHE A 81 -18.20 -18.37 9.58
N HIS A 82 -17.28 -18.91 8.81
CA HIS A 82 -17.00 -20.33 8.68
C HIS A 82 -15.57 -20.62 9.17
N ASN A 83 -15.46 -21.35 10.26
CA ASN A 83 -14.16 -21.72 10.84
C ASN A 83 -13.66 -23.06 10.27
N GLU A 84 -13.46 -23.10 8.96
CA GLU A 84 -12.93 -24.29 8.29
C GLU A 84 -11.47 -24.53 8.65
N SER A 85 -11.08 -25.82 8.70
CA SER A 85 -9.76 -26.24 9.20
C SER A 85 -8.58 -25.61 8.46
N HIS A 86 -8.70 -25.42 7.15
CA HIS A 86 -7.62 -24.88 6.30
C HIS A 86 -7.78 -23.41 5.95
N HIS A 87 -9.03 -22.96 5.79
CA HIS A 87 -9.33 -21.62 5.30
C HIS A 87 -10.53 -21.04 6.05
N PRO A 88 -10.33 -20.49 7.26
CA PRO A 88 -11.37 -19.70 7.90
C PRO A 88 -11.74 -18.53 6.97
N HIS A 89 -13.02 -18.29 6.82
CA HIS A 89 -13.52 -17.30 5.88
C HIS A 89 -14.87 -16.74 6.31
N ILE A 90 -15.22 -15.59 5.75
CA ILE A 90 -16.58 -15.09 5.81
C ILE A 90 -17.23 -15.15 4.44
N HIS A 91 -18.51 -15.47 4.44
CA HIS A 91 -19.42 -15.18 3.35
C HIS A 91 -20.11 -13.85 3.64
N LEU A 92 -20.09 -12.94 2.66
CA LEU A 92 -20.87 -11.72 2.70
C LEU A 92 -21.87 -11.78 1.55
N MET A 93 -23.16 -11.71 1.88
CA MET A 93 -24.22 -11.56 0.91
C MET A 93 -24.74 -10.12 0.98
N LEU A 94 -24.93 -9.51 -0.16
CA LEU A 94 -25.39 -8.13 -0.24
C LEU A 94 -26.30 -7.90 -1.45
N TYR A 95 -27.24 -6.99 -1.30
CA TYR A 95 -28.11 -6.54 -2.37
C TYR A 95 -28.63 -5.12 -2.11
N SER A 96 -29.12 -4.48 -3.16
CA SER A 96 -29.75 -3.17 -3.05
C SER A 96 -31.24 -3.31 -2.79
N THR A 97 -31.76 -2.56 -1.84
CA THR A 97 -33.20 -2.43 -1.60
C THR A 97 -33.88 -1.46 -2.57
N ASP A 98 -33.07 -0.76 -3.40
CA ASP A 98 -33.54 0.21 -4.38
C ASP A 98 -33.38 -0.34 -5.81
N GLY A 99 -34.49 -0.42 -6.54
CA GLY A 99 -34.50 -0.87 -7.94
C GLY A 99 -33.75 0.06 -8.91
N CYS A 100 -33.49 1.31 -8.54
CA CYS A 100 -32.73 2.25 -9.35
C CYS A 100 -31.21 2.01 -9.30
N HIS A 101 -30.74 1.36 -8.27
CA HIS A 101 -29.31 1.07 -8.04
C HIS A 101 -29.09 -0.44 -7.83
N PRO A 102 -29.30 -1.27 -8.86
CA PRO A 102 -29.28 -2.74 -8.71
C PRO A 102 -27.90 -3.31 -8.35
N GLY A 103 -26.87 -2.48 -8.34
CA GLY A 103 -25.48 -2.88 -8.10
C GLY A 103 -24.83 -3.51 -9.33
N HIS A 104 -23.55 -3.32 -9.44
CA HIS A 104 -22.67 -3.97 -10.42
C HIS A 104 -21.23 -3.93 -9.94
N ILE A 105 -20.46 -4.98 -10.23
CA ILE A 105 -19.03 -4.99 -9.98
C ILE A 105 -18.27 -5.46 -11.21
N ASN A 106 -17.21 -4.75 -11.56
CA ASN A 106 -16.31 -5.13 -12.64
C ASN A 106 -15.00 -5.74 -12.09
N LYS A 107 -14.10 -6.16 -12.98
CA LYS A 107 -12.82 -6.77 -12.59
C LYS A 107 -11.96 -5.86 -11.70
N GLN A 108 -12.00 -4.55 -11.96
CA GLN A 108 -11.27 -3.57 -11.15
C GLN A 108 -11.86 -3.45 -9.76
N GLY A 109 -13.19 -3.41 -9.62
CA GLY A 109 -13.87 -3.43 -8.34
C GLY A 109 -13.53 -4.66 -7.50
N VAL A 110 -13.47 -5.84 -8.13
CA VAL A 110 -13.02 -7.07 -7.44
C VAL A 110 -11.57 -6.93 -6.96
N ALA A 111 -10.67 -6.36 -7.76
CA ALA A 111 -9.29 -6.11 -7.36
C ALA A 111 -9.20 -5.09 -6.21
N ASN A 112 -10.03 -4.05 -6.24
CA ASN A 112 -10.13 -3.07 -5.17
C ASN A 112 -10.61 -3.71 -3.86
N LEU A 113 -11.63 -4.56 -3.89
CA LEU A 113 -12.12 -5.29 -2.71
C LEU A 113 -11.04 -6.19 -2.10
N ARG A 114 -10.27 -6.90 -2.92
CA ARG A 114 -9.12 -7.68 -2.45
C ARG A 114 -8.11 -6.79 -1.71
N ARG A 115 -7.83 -5.61 -2.24
CA ARG A 115 -6.93 -4.64 -1.61
C ARG A 115 -7.54 -4.09 -0.31
N VAL A 116 -8.82 -3.76 -0.28
CA VAL A 116 -9.54 -3.24 0.90
C VAL A 116 -9.45 -4.23 2.05
N PHE A 117 -9.87 -5.49 1.82
CA PHE A 117 -9.81 -6.52 2.85
C PHE A 117 -8.39 -6.91 3.22
N GLY A 118 -7.50 -7.09 2.24
CA GLY A 118 -6.10 -7.43 2.48
C GLY A 118 -5.39 -6.36 3.32
N THR A 119 -5.54 -5.08 2.96
CA THR A 119 -4.96 -3.98 3.75
C THR A 119 -5.54 -3.91 5.17
N ALA A 120 -6.84 -4.17 5.33
CA ALA A 120 -7.47 -4.13 6.65
C ALA A 120 -7.03 -5.29 7.55
N ILE A 121 -6.90 -6.50 6.99
CA ILE A 121 -6.47 -7.71 7.72
C ILE A 121 -4.99 -7.60 8.13
N PHE A 122 -4.11 -7.21 7.20
CA PHE A 122 -2.66 -7.14 7.41
C PHE A 122 -2.16 -5.75 7.83
N ARG A 123 -3.05 -4.88 8.27
CA ARG A 123 -2.75 -3.46 8.54
C ARG A 123 -1.53 -3.25 9.44
N GLU A 124 -1.47 -3.98 10.53
CA GLU A 124 -0.40 -3.80 11.52
C GLU A 124 0.95 -4.27 10.99
N GLU A 125 0.98 -5.40 10.29
CA GLU A 125 2.19 -5.91 9.66
C GLU A 125 2.69 -5.00 8.53
N LEU A 126 1.77 -4.50 7.70
CA LEU A 126 2.13 -3.53 6.66
C LEU A 126 2.72 -2.26 7.27
N ARG A 127 2.16 -1.78 8.38
CA ARG A 127 2.70 -0.62 9.10
C ARG A 127 4.14 -0.88 9.58
N GLN A 128 4.39 -2.03 10.20
CA GLN A 128 5.73 -2.42 10.65
C GLN A 128 6.73 -2.48 9.49
N VAL A 129 6.35 -3.10 8.38
CA VAL A 129 7.20 -3.17 7.17
C VAL A 129 7.52 -1.78 6.64
N TYR A 130 6.54 -0.86 6.57
CA TYR A 130 6.78 0.52 6.12
C TYR A 130 7.66 1.31 7.10
N ASP A 131 7.47 1.12 8.40
CA ASP A 131 8.30 1.76 9.43
C ASP A 131 9.75 1.26 9.34
N ASP A 132 9.96 -0.05 9.17
CA ASP A 132 11.29 -0.64 9.03
C ASP A 132 11.98 -0.21 7.71
N GLN A 133 11.25 -0.19 6.59
CA GLN A 133 11.77 0.36 5.33
C GLN A 133 12.18 1.82 5.48
N THR A 134 11.39 2.61 6.21
CA THR A 134 11.70 4.02 6.46
C THR A 134 12.95 4.18 7.31
N LYS A 135 13.11 3.36 8.37
CA LYS A 135 14.31 3.36 9.21
C LYS A 135 15.55 2.97 8.41
N VAL A 136 15.46 1.90 7.61
CA VAL A 136 16.57 1.43 6.75
C VAL A 136 16.95 2.51 5.74
N ARG A 137 15.97 3.12 5.07
CA ARG A 137 16.23 4.20 4.13
C ARG A 137 16.89 5.42 4.79
N ASN A 138 16.42 5.81 5.98
CA ASN A 138 16.98 6.94 6.70
C ASN A 138 18.41 6.64 7.16
N LYS A 139 18.68 5.40 7.62
CA LYS A 139 20.03 4.96 7.99
C LYS A 139 20.97 4.96 6.77
N LEU A 140 20.52 4.41 5.63
CA LEU A 140 21.29 4.43 4.38
C LEU A 140 21.62 5.87 3.94
N ASN A 141 20.62 6.77 4.00
CA ASN A 141 20.85 8.16 3.65
C ASN A 141 21.85 8.84 4.59
N ALA A 142 21.74 8.64 5.91
CA ALA A 142 22.68 9.19 6.88
C ALA A 142 24.12 8.69 6.61
N THR A 143 24.29 7.36 6.45
CA THR A 143 25.60 6.76 6.15
C THR A 143 26.16 7.29 4.83
N ALA A 144 25.32 7.41 3.78
CA ALA A 144 25.75 7.95 2.49
C ALA A 144 26.14 9.44 2.58
N PHE A 145 25.47 10.22 3.43
CA PHE A 145 25.86 11.62 3.66
C PHE A 145 27.20 11.73 4.38
N ASP A 146 27.40 10.91 5.42
CA ASP A 146 28.68 10.88 6.16
C ASP A 146 29.85 10.46 5.25
N GLU A 147 29.67 9.44 4.42
CA GLU A 147 30.66 8.99 3.44
C GLU A 147 30.95 10.05 2.36
N ILE A 148 29.90 10.73 1.87
CA ILE A 148 30.04 11.82 0.89
C ILE A 148 30.78 13.01 1.51
N GLU A 149 30.50 13.35 2.77
CA GLU A 149 31.18 14.45 3.48
C GLU A 149 32.66 14.12 3.70
N GLU A 150 32.97 12.90 4.13
CA GLU A 150 34.36 12.41 4.27
C GLU A 150 35.09 12.39 2.92
N LEU A 151 34.42 11.94 1.84
CA LEU A 151 34.95 11.96 0.50
C LEU A 151 35.19 13.39 0.02
N ALA A 152 34.24 14.29 0.26
CA ALA A 152 34.36 15.70 -0.10
C ALA A 152 35.54 16.39 0.61
N ASP A 153 35.80 16.04 1.88
CA ASP A 153 36.94 16.56 2.62
C ASP A 153 38.28 15.99 2.10
N LYS A 154 38.30 14.69 1.77
CA LYS A 154 39.49 14.06 1.13
C LYS A 154 39.75 14.67 -0.24
N ILE A 155 38.72 14.90 -1.05
CA ILE A 155 38.80 15.59 -2.34
C ILE A 155 39.30 17.00 -2.16
N ARG A 156 38.79 17.76 -1.18
CA ARG A 156 39.22 19.14 -0.91
C ARG A 156 40.68 19.24 -0.49
N THR A 157 41.14 18.26 0.31
CA THR A 157 42.53 18.23 0.79
C THR A 157 43.51 17.65 -0.22
N GLY A 158 43.11 16.64 -1.00
CA GLY A 158 43.99 15.99 -2.00
C GLY A 158 43.95 16.66 -3.36
N LEU A 159 42.81 17.16 -3.81
CA LEU A 159 42.61 17.77 -5.14
C LEU A 159 42.90 19.27 -5.19
N ALA A 160 43.22 19.93 -4.08
CA ALA A 160 43.75 21.29 -4.13
C ALA A 160 45.01 21.39 -5.02
N GLN A 161 45.63 20.25 -5.35
CA GLN A 161 46.76 20.12 -6.25
C GLN A 161 46.40 19.80 -7.71
N ASN A 162 45.14 19.35 -8.00
CA ASN A 162 44.71 19.07 -9.35
C ASN A 162 43.83 20.19 -9.90
N GLY A 163 44.48 21.14 -10.58
CA GLY A 163 43.82 22.35 -11.11
C GLY A 163 42.70 22.06 -12.12
N ASP A 164 42.74 20.95 -12.86
CA ASP A 164 41.74 20.58 -13.85
C ASP A 164 40.43 20.17 -13.18
N PHE A 165 40.51 19.37 -12.11
CA PHE A 165 39.35 19.01 -11.31
C PHE A 165 38.66 20.20 -10.68
N VAL A 166 39.43 21.10 -10.06
CA VAL A 166 38.92 22.33 -9.42
C VAL A 166 38.18 23.20 -10.43
N LEU A 167 38.74 23.38 -11.63
CA LEU A 167 38.11 24.16 -12.70
C LEU A 167 36.79 23.53 -13.18
N LYS A 168 36.77 22.23 -13.41
CA LYS A 168 35.56 21.49 -13.82
C LYS A 168 34.48 21.51 -12.74
N PHE A 169 34.87 21.35 -11.47
CA PHE A 169 33.96 21.43 -10.32
C PHE A 169 33.31 22.81 -10.20
N ILE A 170 34.10 23.88 -10.29
CA ILE A 170 33.60 25.27 -10.23
C ILE A 170 32.63 25.53 -11.41
N ALA A 171 32.98 25.06 -12.62
CA ALA A 171 32.12 25.21 -13.78
C ALA A 171 30.79 24.50 -13.62
N LEU A 172 30.77 23.25 -13.09
CA LEU A 172 29.58 22.48 -12.79
C LEU A 172 28.75 23.17 -11.69
N ALA A 173 29.37 23.62 -10.61
CA ALA A 173 28.69 24.31 -9.51
C ALA A 173 27.97 25.57 -9.98
N LYS A 174 28.63 26.41 -10.78
CA LYS A 174 28.03 27.62 -11.39
C LYS A 174 26.84 27.26 -12.28
N ARG A 175 26.95 26.16 -13.07
CA ARG A 175 25.88 25.75 -13.96
C ARG A 175 24.68 25.16 -13.20
N LEU A 176 24.91 24.41 -12.11
CA LEU A 176 23.85 23.90 -11.24
C LEU A 176 23.07 25.04 -10.54
N GLN A 177 23.70 26.18 -10.27
CA GLN A 177 23.00 27.36 -9.72
C GLN A 177 21.95 27.92 -10.69
N THR A 178 22.23 27.84 -12.01
CA THR A 178 21.32 28.35 -13.05
C THR A 178 20.23 27.37 -13.47
N VAL A 179 20.31 26.09 -13.06
CA VAL A 179 19.30 25.08 -13.37
C VAL A 179 18.10 25.26 -12.45
N SER A 180 16.92 25.43 -13.04
CA SER A 180 15.64 25.45 -12.32
C SER A 180 15.12 24.02 -12.09
N GLY A 181 14.39 23.80 -10.98
CA GLY A 181 13.76 22.52 -10.64
C GLY A 181 14.59 21.60 -9.75
N LYS A 182 14.26 20.29 -9.75
CA LYS A 182 14.93 19.29 -8.90
C LYS A 182 16.34 19.00 -9.40
N LYS A 183 17.34 19.23 -8.55
CA LYS A 183 18.76 18.98 -8.85
C LYS A 183 19.16 17.52 -8.56
N VAL A 184 18.41 16.58 -9.12
CA VAL A 184 18.69 15.13 -9.07
C VAL A 184 19.17 14.71 -10.45
N TYR A 185 20.21 13.91 -10.54
CA TYR A 185 20.92 13.56 -11.79
C TYR A 185 19.97 13.21 -12.95
N GLY A 186 18.96 12.38 -12.71
CA GLY A 186 17.98 11.97 -13.73
C GLY A 186 17.12 13.10 -14.30
N TYR A 187 17.00 14.24 -13.59
CA TYR A 187 16.23 15.40 -14.01
C TYR A 187 17.09 16.55 -14.55
N LEU A 188 18.42 16.40 -14.50
CA LEU A 188 19.33 17.42 -15.02
C LEU A 188 19.33 17.43 -16.56
N PRO A 189 19.49 18.61 -17.19
CA PRO A 189 19.72 18.71 -18.63
C PRO A 189 20.93 17.89 -19.08
N GLU A 190 20.89 17.32 -20.28
CA GLU A 190 21.95 16.43 -20.79
C GLU A 190 23.35 17.08 -20.74
N ALA A 191 23.43 18.38 -21.04
CA ALA A 191 24.71 19.11 -20.97
C ALA A 191 25.28 19.15 -19.54
N VAL A 192 24.45 19.16 -18.52
CA VAL A 192 24.87 19.13 -17.10
C VAL A 192 25.24 17.71 -16.70
N ARG A 193 24.48 16.72 -17.12
CA ARG A 193 24.79 15.29 -16.89
C ARG A 193 26.14 14.92 -17.51
N LYS A 194 26.46 15.46 -18.68
CA LYS A 194 27.76 15.27 -19.33
C LYS A 194 28.90 15.84 -18.46
N GLN A 195 28.74 17.05 -17.92
CA GLN A 195 29.73 17.65 -17.01
C GLN A 195 29.91 16.85 -15.72
N VAL A 196 28.85 16.28 -15.19
CA VAL A 196 28.92 15.35 -14.02
C VAL A 196 29.75 14.13 -14.37
N ARG A 197 29.49 13.48 -15.54
CA ARG A 197 30.27 12.32 -15.99
C ARG A 197 31.77 12.69 -16.17
N GLU A 198 32.06 13.76 -16.84
CA GLU A 198 33.46 14.25 -17.04
C GLU A 198 34.17 14.50 -15.71
N LEU A 199 33.44 14.93 -14.66
CA LEU A 199 34.01 15.10 -13.33
C LEU A 199 34.28 13.75 -12.65
N VAL A 200 33.34 12.78 -12.78
CA VAL A 200 33.50 11.42 -12.27
C VAL A 200 34.67 10.73 -12.94
N ASP A 201 34.80 10.84 -14.27
CA ASP A 201 35.92 10.27 -15.04
C ASP A 201 37.30 10.78 -14.54
N VAL A 202 37.39 12.05 -14.11
CA VAL A 202 38.61 12.59 -13.49
C VAL A 202 38.87 12.00 -12.11
N LEU A 203 37.81 11.76 -11.32
CA LEU A 203 37.94 11.12 -10.01
C LEU A 203 38.36 9.66 -10.13
N GLU A 204 37.85 8.90 -11.13
CA GLU A 204 38.23 7.52 -11.37
C GLU A 204 39.70 7.35 -11.82
N GLN A 205 40.29 8.39 -12.38
CA GLN A 205 41.71 8.39 -12.78
C GLN A 205 42.68 8.72 -11.63
N ASP A 206 42.16 9.17 -10.50
CA ASP A 206 42.97 9.43 -9.31
C ASP A 206 43.17 8.09 -8.56
N GLU A 207 44.42 7.63 -8.47
CA GLU A 207 44.77 6.33 -7.89
C GLU A 207 44.37 6.19 -6.40
N ASP A 208 44.33 7.29 -5.67
CA ASP A 208 43.97 7.30 -4.26
C ASP A 208 42.46 7.18 -4.07
N ILE A 209 41.66 7.68 -5.00
CA ILE A 209 40.21 7.58 -5.02
C ILE A 209 39.77 6.23 -5.61
N ALA A 210 40.45 5.73 -6.65
CA ALA A 210 40.14 4.44 -7.27
C ALA A 210 40.39 3.22 -6.35
N ARG A 211 41.13 3.39 -5.25
CA ARG A 211 41.39 2.34 -4.23
C ARG A 211 40.42 2.35 -3.05
N MET A 212 39.48 3.29 -3.01
CA MET A 212 38.45 3.42 -1.98
C MET A 212 37.14 2.77 -2.42
#